data_5df073cfca00508accd72cf5927ec36c
#
_entry.id   5df073cfca00508accd72cf5927ec36c
#
_cell.length_a   1.000
_cell.length_b   1.000
_cell.length_c   1.000
_cell.angle_alpha   90.00
_cell.angle_beta   90.00
_cell.angle_gamma   90.00
#
_symmetry.space_group_name_H-M   'P 1'
#
loop_
_entity.id
_entity.type
_entity.pdbx_description
1 polymer ?
#
loop_
_entity_poly.entity_id
_entity_poly.type
_entity_poly.pdbx_seq_one_letter_code
_entity_poly.pdbx_strand_id
1 'polypeptide(L)'
;MNTASDFTILPAQTITAATRLRVATYNIHKGVRGLGAAKRLEIHNLVLGVEALDADLVFLQEVRLHHTRDAARFDQTIMGWPEQGQAEFLAPEGYNSAYRTNAFTKHGEHGNALLSRWPLGDVGHHDVSDHRFEQRGLLYVPVDWNGVTVHAIVAHFGLVHSSRMRQAQRLGQFIASELPAGEPVLVAGDFNDWGERLDHPMAAAGLSRALSRDTRLAKRPTFPSRLPVFSLDRIYMRGFRCEGTMVPRGGGWARMSDHLPYVAELELS
;
A
#
# COMPACT_ATOMS: atom_id res chain seq x y z
N MET A 1 -5.07 -65.31 19.82
CA MET A 1 -4.68 -64.10 20.58
C MET A 1 -4.41 -62.99 19.57
N ASN A 2 -5.40 -62.15 19.37
CA ASN A 2 -5.36 -61.04 18.41
C ASN A 2 -5.16 -59.76 19.21
N THR A 3 -4.03 -59.10 19.07
CA THR A 3 -3.78 -57.80 19.66
C THR A 3 -4.13 -56.74 18.63
N ALA A 4 -5.30 -56.16 18.75
CA ALA A 4 -5.68 -54.95 18.03
C ALA A 4 -4.88 -53.79 18.62
N SER A 5 -4.07 -53.10 17.79
CA SER A 5 -3.38 -51.86 18.13
C SER A 5 -4.35 -50.70 18.00
N ASP A 6 -4.71 -50.11 19.13
CA ASP A 6 -5.48 -48.86 19.21
C ASP A 6 -4.64 -47.71 18.63
N PHE A 7 -5.00 -47.26 17.45
CA PHE A 7 -4.53 -45.96 16.91
C PHE A 7 -5.37 -44.84 17.55
N THR A 8 -4.88 -44.22 18.59
CA THR A 8 -5.45 -42.96 19.09
C THR A 8 -5.21 -41.85 18.11
N ILE A 9 -6.25 -41.43 17.37
CA ILE A 9 -6.21 -40.24 16.54
C ILE A 9 -6.17 -39.03 17.47
N LEU A 10 -5.02 -38.36 17.55
CA LEU A 10 -4.91 -37.08 18.26
C LEU A 10 -5.80 -36.08 17.55
N PRO A 11 -6.57 -35.24 18.28
CA PRO A 11 -7.38 -34.20 17.67
C PRO A 11 -6.46 -33.25 16.89
N ALA A 12 -6.87 -32.91 15.66
CA ALA A 12 -6.20 -31.89 14.86
C ALA A 12 -6.04 -30.62 15.71
N GLN A 13 -4.80 -30.19 15.90
CA GLN A 13 -4.53 -28.89 16.53
C GLN A 13 -5.23 -27.85 15.66
N THR A 14 -6.23 -27.19 16.22
CA THR A 14 -6.84 -26.02 15.62
C THR A 14 -5.74 -24.96 15.55
N ILE A 15 -5.16 -24.78 14.37
CA ILE A 15 -4.27 -23.65 14.09
C ILE A 15 -5.17 -22.43 14.27
N THR A 16 -5.02 -21.72 15.35
CA THR A 16 -5.64 -20.40 15.54
C THR A 16 -5.11 -19.53 14.39
N ALA A 17 -5.94 -19.31 13.38
CA ALA A 17 -5.60 -18.44 12.27
C ALA A 17 -5.10 -17.10 12.84
N ALA A 18 -4.00 -16.57 12.30
CA ALA A 18 -3.48 -15.29 12.75
C ALA A 18 -4.60 -14.24 12.54
N THR A 19 -5.07 -13.66 13.64
CA THR A 19 -6.12 -12.63 13.62
C THR A 19 -5.56 -11.23 13.40
N ARG A 20 -4.23 -11.10 13.36
CA ARG A 20 -3.51 -9.83 13.22
C ARG A 20 -2.83 -9.73 11.88
N LEU A 21 -2.94 -8.54 11.29
CA LEU A 21 -2.38 -8.18 10.01
C LEU A 21 -1.61 -6.86 10.14
N ARG A 22 -0.33 -6.88 9.76
CA ARG A 22 0.51 -5.69 9.68
C ARG A 22 0.47 -5.12 8.28
N VAL A 23 0.00 -3.88 8.15
CA VAL A 23 -0.23 -3.22 6.87
C VAL A 23 0.59 -1.95 6.78
N ALA A 24 1.26 -1.74 5.65
CA ALA A 24 2.00 -0.52 5.38
C ALA A 24 1.54 0.15 4.09
N THR A 25 1.59 1.48 4.03
CA THR A 25 1.50 2.24 2.78
C THR A 25 2.70 3.15 2.62
N TYR A 26 3.21 3.27 1.39
CA TYR A 26 4.39 4.05 1.11
C TYR A 26 4.41 4.61 -0.33
N ASN A 27 4.37 5.92 -0.48
CA ASN A 27 4.68 6.59 -1.74
C ASN A 27 6.20 6.59 -1.93
N ILE A 28 6.70 5.84 -2.92
CA ILE A 28 8.14 5.62 -3.15
C ILE A 28 8.78 6.64 -4.08
N HIS A 29 8.05 7.66 -4.49
CA HIS A 29 8.53 8.72 -5.38
C HIS A 29 9.31 8.19 -6.59
N LYS A 30 8.77 7.16 -7.26
CA LYS A 30 9.34 6.54 -8.48
C LYS A 30 10.73 5.88 -8.28
N GLY A 31 11.09 5.56 -7.05
CA GLY A 31 12.39 4.98 -6.73
C GLY A 31 13.58 5.92 -6.89
N VAL A 32 13.33 7.23 -7.00
CA VAL A 32 14.35 8.25 -7.24
C VAL A 32 14.12 9.46 -6.35
N ARG A 33 15.17 10.24 -6.09
CA ARG A 33 15.10 11.49 -5.33
C ARG A 33 15.93 12.60 -5.94
N GLY A 34 15.51 13.85 -5.67
CA GLY A 34 16.18 15.05 -6.19
C GLY A 34 15.79 15.40 -7.63
N LEU A 35 16.26 16.51 -8.12
CA LEU A 35 15.94 17.06 -9.43
C LEU A 35 17.20 17.30 -10.26
N GLY A 36 17.07 17.30 -11.58
CA GLY A 36 18.16 17.62 -12.50
C GLY A 36 19.42 16.79 -12.23
N ALA A 37 20.58 17.43 -12.15
CA ALA A 37 21.87 16.76 -11.90
C ALA A 37 21.94 16.08 -10.52
N ALA A 38 21.21 16.61 -9.53
CA ALA A 38 21.17 16.07 -8.17
C ALA A 38 20.22 14.86 -8.00
N LYS A 39 19.59 14.38 -9.08
CA LYS A 39 18.70 13.20 -9.04
C LYS A 39 19.52 11.94 -8.72
N ARG A 40 19.07 11.17 -7.73
CA ARG A 40 19.71 9.94 -7.27
C ARG A 40 18.71 8.78 -7.34
N LEU A 41 19.24 7.59 -7.58
CA LEU A 41 18.51 6.35 -7.50
C LEU A 41 18.44 5.91 -6.02
N GLU A 42 17.24 5.67 -5.54
CA GLU A 42 17.00 5.24 -4.17
C GLU A 42 16.32 3.86 -4.09
N ILE A 43 16.05 3.24 -5.24
CA ILE A 43 15.30 1.98 -5.31
C ILE A 43 15.93 0.85 -4.47
N HIS A 44 17.26 0.77 -4.43
CA HIS A 44 17.99 -0.23 -3.63
C HIS A 44 17.89 0.03 -2.13
N ASN A 45 17.88 1.31 -1.71
CA ASN A 45 17.61 1.66 -0.31
C ASN A 45 16.14 1.37 0.05
N LEU A 46 15.21 1.53 -0.91
CA LEU A 46 13.79 1.23 -0.73
C LEU A 46 13.55 -0.28 -0.53
N VAL A 47 14.33 -1.19 -1.16
CA VAL A 47 14.29 -2.64 -0.85
C VAL A 47 14.51 -2.86 0.64
N LEU A 48 15.61 -2.32 1.19
CA LEU A 48 15.92 -2.45 2.62
C LEU A 48 14.83 -1.81 3.51
N GLY A 49 14.26 -0.69 3.03
CA GLY A 49 13.15 -0.02 3.70
C GLY A 49 11.88 -0.89 3.73
N VAL A 50 11.49 -1.46 2.60
CA VAL A 50 10.31 -2.34 2.50
C VAL A 50 10.47 -3.58 3.37
N GLU A 51 11.65 -4.23 3.34
CA GLU A 51 11.97 -5.36 4.22
C GLU A 51 11.87 -4.96 5.71
N ALA A 52 12.42 -3.79 6.08
CA ALA A 52 12.39 -3.29 7.45
C ALA A 52 10.99 -2.92 7.96
N LEU A 53 9.99 -2.72 7.08
CA LEU A 53 8.59 -2.55 7.48
C LEU A 53 8.02 -3.82 8.09
N ASP A 54 8.53 -4.99 7.68
CA ASP A 54 8.05 -6.32 8.10
C ASP A 54 6.51 -6.43 8.05
N ALA A 55 5.91 -5.87 6.98
CA ALA A 55 4.46 -5.76 6.85
C ALA A 55 3.92 -6.90 5.98
N ASP A 56 2.78 -7.48 6.36
CA ASP A 56 2.12 -8.55 5.60
C ASP A 56 1.61 -8.07 4.24
N LEU A 57 1.12 -6.81 4.20
CA LEU A 57 0.69 -6.13 3.00
C LEU A 57 1.37 -4.76 2.89
N VAL A 58 1.96 -4.45 1.72
CA VAL A 58 2.58 -3.14 1.45
C VAL A 58 1.92 -2.51 0.24
N PHE A 59 1.26 -1.37 0.45
CA PHE A 59 0.56 -0.58 -0.56
C PHE A 59 1.50 0.51 -1.06
N LEU A 60 1.94 0.41 -2.32
CA LEU A 60 2.93 1.31 -2.90
C LEU A 60 2.31 2.25 -3.94
N GLN A 61 2.71 3.52 -3.90
CA GLN A 61 2.32 4.54 -4.88
C GLN A 61 3.54 5.07 -5.62
N GLU A 62 3.31 5.63 -6.80
CA GLU A 62 4.35 6.12 -7.72
C GLU A 62 5.36 5.06 -8.13
N VAL A 63 4.92 3.81 -8.24
CA VAL A 63 5.73 2.66 -8.70
C VAL A 63 5.88 2.71 -10.21
N ARG A 64 7.05 2.39 -10.75
CA ARG A 64 7.32 2.30 -12.19
C ARG A 64 7.47 0.86 -12.65
N LEU A 65 6.85 0.54 -13.78
CA LEU A 65 7.18 -0.68 -14.51
C LEU A 65 8.42 -0.45 -15.39
N HIS A 66 8.41 0.65 -16.16
CA HIS A 66 9.52 1.00 -17.04
C HIS A 66 9.71 2.52 -17.11
N HIS A 67 10.97 2.99 -17.30
CA HIS A 67 11.26 4.40 -17.54
C HIS A 67 12.59 4.59 -18.26
N THR A 68 12.54 4.77 -19.60
CA THR A 68 13.71 4.81 -20.50
C THR A 68 14.77 5.82 -20.09
N ARG A 69 14.36 7.04 -19.73
CA ARG A 69 15.30 8.13 -19.38
C ARG A 69 16.04 7.85 -18.07
N ASP A 70 15.37 7.29 -17.06
CA ASP A 70 16.03 7.00 -15.78
C ASP A 70 16.86 5.72 -15.88
N ALA A 71 16.39 4.71 -16.64
CA ALA A 71 17.19 3.52 -16.95
C ALA A 71 18.50 3.90 -17.63
N ALA A 72 18.47 4.72 -18.68
CA ALA A 72 19.69 5.19 -19.35
C ALA A 72 20.59 6.07 -18.45
N ARG A 73 19.99 6.85 -17.54
CA ARG A 73 20.73 7.71 -16.62
C ARG A 73 21.48 6.92 -15.55
N PHE A 74 20.85 5.87 -15.04
CA PHE A 74 21.36 5.02 -13.97
C PHE A 74 21.82 3.66 -14.52
N ASP A 75 22.33 3.65 -15.76
CA ASP A 75 22.90 2.49 -16.42
C ASP A 75 24.26 2.14 -15.80
N GLN A 76 24.21 1.43 -14.68
CA GLN A 76 25.38 0.95 -13.96
C GLN A 76 25.23 -0.56 -13.77
N THR A 77 26.33 -1.30 -13.88
CA THR A 77 26.32 -2.76 -13.73
C THR A 77 25.95 -3.23 -12.33
N ILE A 78 26.21 -2.39 -11.32
CA ILE A 78 25.90 -2.67 -9.90
C ILE A 78 25.14 -1.48 -9.35
N MET A 79 24.02 -1.75 -8.64
CA MET A 79 23.16 -0.72 -8.03
C MET A 79 22.56 0.27 -9.04
N GLY A 80 22.45 -0.15 -10.31
CA GLY A 80 21.80 0.60 -11.37
C GLY A 80 20.28 0.48 -11.36
N TRP A 81 19.64 0.96 -12.43
CA TRP A 81 18.19 0.79 -12.61
C TRP A 81 17.85 -0.70 -12.75
N PRO A 82 16.86 -1.24 -11.99
CA PRO A 82 16.50 -2.64 -12.08
C PRO A 82 15.93 -3.00 -13.45
N GLU A 83 16.23 -4.21 -13.94
CA GLU A 83 15.69 -4.74 -15.20
C GLU A 83 14.20 -5.07 -15.11
N GLN A 84 13.77 -5.61 -13.95
CA GLN A 84 12.37 -5.89 -13.66
C GLN A 84 11.62 -4.63 -13.21
N GLY A 85 10.28 -4.71 -13.20
CA GLY A 85 9.44 -3.64 -12.66
C GLY A 85 9.72 -3.38 -11.18
N GLN A 86 9.57 -2.13 -10.74
CA GLN A 86 9.86 -1.75 -9.35
C GLN A 86 9.03 -2.53 -8.32
N ALA A 87 7.79 -2.95 -8.66
CA ALA A 87 6.97 -3.75 -7.75
C ALA A 87 7.62 -5.10 -7.44
N GLU A 88 8.10 -5.80 -8.47
CA GLU A 88 8.80 -7.08 -8.31
C GLU A 88 10.15 -6.91 -7.62
N PHE A 89 10.88 -5.86 -7.98
CA PHE A 89 12.20 -5.57 -7.41
C PHE A 89 12.13 -5.24 -5.91
N LEU A 90 11.05 -4.59 -5.46
CA LEU A 90 10.85 -4.20 -4.06
C LEU A 90 10.21 -5.32 -3.22
N ALA A 91 9.66 -6.36 -3.85
CA ALA A 91 9.02 -7.45 -3.13
C ALA A 91 10.05 -8.26 -2.33
N PRO A 92 9.91 -8.38 -1.00
CA PRO A 92 10.75 -9.27 -0.22
C PRO A 92 10.62 -10.73 -0.69
N GLU A 93 11.60 -11.56 -0.36
CA GLU A 93 11.56 -12.98 -0.71
C GLU A 93 10.28 -13.65 -0.19
N GLY A 94 9.61 -14.41 -1.07
CA GLY A 94 8.35 -15.09 -0.76
C GLY A 94 7.10 -14.23 -0.87
N TYR A 95 7.23 -12.93 -1.19
CA TYR A 95 6.05 -12.09 -1.42
C TYR A 95 5.54 -12.20 -2.85
N ASN A 96 4.22 -12.09 -2.99
CA ASN A 96 3.54 -11.86 -4.25
C ASN A 96 3.47 -10.36 -4.54
N SER A 97 3.47 -9.97 -5.82
CA SER A 97 3.31 -8.57 -6.22
C SER A 97 2.22 -8.40 -7.28
N ALA A 98 1.48 -7.30 -7.18
CA ALA A 98 0.55 -6.85 -8.20
C ALA A 98 0.83 -5.40 -8.54
N TYR A 99 0.72 -5.04 -9.83
CA TYR A 99 0.93 -3.69 -10.33
C TYR A 99 -0.11 -3.30 -11.37
N ARG A 100 -0.52 -2.04 -11.38
CA ARG A 100 -1.29 -1.43 -12.48
C ARG A 100 -0.83 -0.01 -12.72
N THR A 101 -0.67 0.32 -14.00
CA THR A 101 -0.32 1.66 -14.46
C THR A 101 -1.51 2.61 -14.27
N ASN A 102 -1.25 3.77 -13.67
CA ASN A 102 -2.22 4.86 -13.57
C ASN A 102 -1.97 5.93 -14.62
N ALA A 103 -0.71 6.22 -14.93
CA ALA A 103 -0.35 7.32 -15.81
C ALA A 103 0.80 6.97 -16.74
N PHE A 104 0.64 7.38 -18.00
CA PHE A 104 1.66 7.27 -19.04
C PHE A 104 2.36 8.61 -19.25
N THR A 105 3.66 8.57 -19.48
CA THR A 105 4.50 9.72 -19.77
C THR A 105 5.32 9.47 -21.03
N LYS A 106 5.96 10.50 -21.58
CA LYS A 106 6.86 10.36 -22.74
C LYS A 106 7.97 9.32 -22.55
N HIS A 107 8.41 9.07 -21.32
CA HIS A 107 9.58 8.24 -21.03
C HIS A 107 9.24 6.93 -20.32
N GLY A 108 7.99 6.65 -20.07
CA GLY A 108 7.53 5.45 -19.36
C GLY A 108 6.23 5.71 -18.62
N GLU A 109 6.00 4.95 -17.58
CA GLU A 109 4.74 4.92 -16.85
C GLU A 109 4.97 4.87 -15.34
N HIS A 110 3.94 5.13 -14.59
CA HIS A 110 3.91 4.88 -13.15
C HIS A 110 2.48 4.57 -12.68
N GLY A 111 2.40 3.85 -11.58
CA GLY A 111 1.14 3.39 -11.05
C GLY A 111 1.20 3.01 -9.59
N ASN A 112 0.30 2.12 -9.22
CA ASN A 112 0.17 1.56 -7.89
C ASN A 112 0.61 0.10 -7.87
N ALA A 113 1.15 -0.36 -6.73
CA ALA A 113 1.47 -1.76 -6.51
C ALA A 113 1.02 -2.22 -5.11
N LEU A 114 0.76 -3.52 -5.00
CA LEU A 114 0.56 -4.24 -3.76
C LEU A 114 1.62 -5.34 -3.65
N LEU A 115 2.30 -5.39 -2.50
CA LEU A 115 3.15 -6.53 -2.13
C LEU A 115 2.45 -7.28 -1.00
N SER A 116 2.48 -8.61 -1.03
CA SER A 116 1.74 -9.45 -0.09
C SER A 116 2.50 -10.73 0.26
N ARG A 117 2.56 -11.06 1.54
CA ARG A 117 2.95 -12.40 2.02
C ARG A 117 1.97 -13.49 1.60
N TRP A 118 0.74 -13.10 1.27
CA TRP A 118 -0.37 -13.99 1.03
C TRP A 118 -0.69 -14.09 -0.46
N PRO A 119 -1.32 -15.17 -0.92
CA PRO A 119 -1.74 -15.31 -2.30
C PRO A 119 -2.66 -14.18 -2.74
N LEU A 120 -2.50 -13.76 -3.99
CA LEU A 120 -3.30 -12.72 -4.63
C LEU A 120 -4.32 -13.35 -5.57
N GLY A 121 -5.54 -12.83 -5.58
CA GLY A 121 -6.55 -13.14 -6.57
C GLY A 121 -6.46 -12.22 -7.80
N ASP A 122 -7.55 -12.11 -8.54
CA ASP A 122 -7.61 -11.36 -9.79
C ASP A 122 -7.37 -9.86 -9.58
N VAL A 123 -6.43 -9.32 -10.35
CA VAL A 123 -6.00 -7.93 -10.22
C VAL A 123 -6.87 -7.01 -11.06
N GLY A 124 -7.65 -6.15 -10.40
CA GLY A 124 -8.49 -5.12 -11.00
C GLY A 124 -7.81 -3.75 -11.09
N HIS A 125 -8.27 -2.93 -12.04
CA HIS A 125 -7.92 -1.51 -12.15
C HIS A 125 -9.18 -0.69 -12.42
N HIS A 126 -9.40 0.36 -11.61
CA HIS A 126 -10.53 1.26 -11.76
C HIS A 126 -10.02 2.68 -11.97
N ASP A 127 -10.32 3.25 -13.13
CA ASP A 127 -10.00 4.64 -13.44
C ASP A 127 -10.87 5.58 -12.60
N VAL A 128 -10.20 6.38 -11.77
CA VAL A 128 -10.83 7.43 -10.96
C VAL A 128 -10.35 8.81 -11.36
N SER A 129 -9.70 8.94 -12.53
CA SER A 129 -9.25 10.21 -13.08
C SER A 129 -10.40 11.20 -13.18
N ASP A 130 -10.18 12.42 -12.68
CA ASP A 130 -11.20 13.46 -12.70
C ASP A 130 -11.06 14.41 -13.92
N HIS A 131 -9.84 14.54 -14.40
CA HIS A 131 -9.53 15.33 -15.59
C HIS A 131 -8.28 14.78 -16.31
N ARG A 132 -8.18 15.09 -17.61
CA ARG A 132 -7.17 14.52 -18.53
C ARG A 132 -5.69 14.78 -18.14
N PHE A 133 -5.44 15.76 -17.28
CA PHE A 133 -4.06 16.13 -16.90
C PHE A 133 -3.57 15.40 -15.66
N GLU A 134 -4.43 14.70 -14.94
CA GLU A 134 -4.08 13.97 -13.73
C GLU A 134 -4.74 12.60 -13.73
N GLN A 135 -4.02 11.63 -14.30
CA GLN A 135 -4.47 10.25 -14.36
C GLN A 135 -4.32 9.59 -12.99
N ARG A 136 -5.41 9.00 -12.50
CA ARG A 136 -5.49 8.31 -11.20
C ARG A 136 -6.28 7.02 -11.33
N GLY A 137 -5.78 5.96 -10.71
CA GLY A 137 -6.44 4.65 -10.69
C GLY A 137 -6.43 4.04 -9.31
N LEU A 138 -7.40 3.18 -9.06
CA LEU A 138 -7.39 2.26 -7.93
C LEU A 138 -6.85 0.92 -8.43
N LEU A 139 -5.84 0.38 -7.75
CA LEU A 139 -5.44 -0.99 -7.92
C LEU A 139 -6.22 -1.82 -6.90
N TYR A 140 -7.07 -2.72 -7.36
CA TYR A 140 -7.84 -3.64 -6.54
C TYR A 140 -7.26 -5.05 -6.62
N VAL A 141 -7.06 -5.69 -5.47
CA VAL A 141 -6.56 -7.05 -5.38
C VAL A 141 -7.21 -7.76 -4.18
N PRO A 142 -7.97 -8.83 -4.38
CA PRO A 142 -8.36 -9.72 -3.29
C PRO A 142 -7.13 -10.51 -2.81
N VAL A 143 -6.96 -10.60 -1.51
CA VAL A 143 -5.86 -11.32 -0.85
C VAL A 143 -6.44 -12.46 -0.03
N ASP A 144 -5.97 -13.69 -0.23
CA ASP A 144 -6.35 -14.83 0.60
C ASP A 144 -5.51 -14.85 1.90
N TRP A 145 -6.04 -14.25 2.93
CA TRP A 145 -5.41 -14.20 4.25
C TRP A 145 -5.94 -15.32 5.15
N ASN A 146 -5.25 -16.47 5.14
CA ASN A 146 -5.65 -17.65 5.94
C ASN A 146 -7.10 -18.11 5.69
N GLY A 147 -7.56 -18.08 4.44
CA GLY A 147 -8.93 -18.43 4.07
C GLY A 147 -9.94 -17.32 4.28
N VAL A 148 -9.52 -16.12 4.67
CA VAL A 148 -10.33 -14.91 4.71
C VAL A 148 -9.96 -14.03 3.52
N THR A 149 -10.91 -13.71 2.66
CA THR A 149 -10.69 -12.75 1.57
C THR A 149 -10.61 -11.33 2.12
N VAL A 150 -9.46 -10.68 1.97
CA VAL A 150 -9.25 -9.26 2.28
C VAL A 150 -9.20 -8.47 0.99
N HIS A 151 -10.15 -7.55 0.80
CA HIS A 151 -10.20 -6.69 -0.38
C HIS A 151 -9.23 -5.53 -0.24
N ALA A 152 -8.04 -5.64 -0.86
CA ALA A 152 -6.99 -4.62 -0.82
C ALA A 152 -7.14 -3.64 -1.99
N ILE A 153 -7.18 -2.33 -1.70
CA ILE A 153 -7.29 -1.26 -2.69
C ILE A 153 -6.15 -0.27 -2.47
N VAL A 154 -5.24 -0.18 -3.44
CA VAL A 154 -4.18 0.84 -3.42
C VAL A 154 -4.69 2.10 -4.11
N ALA A 155 -4.62 3.23 -3.42
CA ALA A 155 -5.08 4.53 -3.90
C ALA A 155 -3.94 5.55 -3.96
N HIS A 156 -3.99 6.42 -4.99
CA HIS A 156 -3.19 7.63 -5.05
C HIS A 156 -4.08 8.74 -5.61
N PHE A 157 -4.60 9.59 -4.73
CA PHE A 157 -5.58 10.62 -5.09
C PHE A 157 -4.92 11.88 -5.67
N GLY A 158 -5.73 12.70 -6.32
CA GLY A 158 -5.31 13.92 -6.98
C GLY A 158 -4.96 15.07 -6.02
N LEU A 159 -4.24 16.05 -6.54
CA LEU A 159 -3.80 17.23 -5.77
C LEU A 159 -4.92 18.24 -5.52
N VAL A 160 -5.98 18.25 -6.36
CA VAL A 160 -7.09 19.20 -6.27
C VAL A 160 -8.17 18.67 -5.33
N HIS A 161 -8.61 19.47 -4.37
CA HIS A 161 -9.59 19.05 -3.36
C HIS A 161 -10.90 18.52 -3.97
N SER A 162 -11.48 19.22 -4.94
CA SER A 162 -12.73 18.79 -5.58
C SER A 162 -12.57 17.46 -6.32
N SER A 163 -11.41 17.22 -6.94
CA SER A 163 -11.09 15.94 -7.59
C SER A 163 -11.00 14.82 -6.56
N ARG A 164 -10.33 15.04 -5.42
CA ARG A 164 -10.27 14.05 -4.33
C ARG A 164 -11.65 13.67 -3.81
N MET A 165 -12.55 14.63 -3.66
CA MET A 165 -13.92 14.34 -3.22
C MET A 165 -14.66 13.44 -4.20
N ARG A 166 -14.53 13.70 -5.53
CA ARG A 166 -15.13 12.85 -6.55
C ARG A 166 -14.47 11.47 -6.64
N GLN A 167 -13.16 11.39 -6.45
CA GLN A 167 -12.41 10.14 -6.39
C GLN A 167 -12.84 9.29 -5.19
N ALA A 168 -13.02 9.90 -4.01
CA ALA A 168 -13.56 9.23 -2.83
C ALA A 168 -15.00 8.72 -3.05
N GLN A 169 -15.84 9.48 -3.75
CA GLN A 169 -17.18 9.06 -4.13
C GLN A 169 -17.15 7.85 -5.07
N ARG A 170 -16.29 7.86 -6.10
CA ARG A 170 -16.12 6.72 -7.03
C ARG A 170 -15.60 5.48 -6.31
N LEU A 171 -14.64 5.64 -5.39
CA LEU A 171 -14.17 4.56 -4.52
C LEU A 171 -15.33 3.98 -3.69
N GLY A 172 -16.14 4.83 -3.06
CA GLY A 172 -17.30 4.38 -2.29
C GLY A 172 -18.33 3.64 -3.14
N GLN A 173 -18.59 4.11 -4.37
CA GLN A 173 -19.46 3.43 -5.33
C GLN A 173 -18.90 2.06 -5.70
N PHE A 174 -17.60 1.97 -6.03
CA PHE A 174 -16.92 0.70 -6.32
C PHE A 174 -17.07 -0.29 -5.16
N ILE A 175 -16.79 0.13 -3.92
CA ILE A 175 -16.93 -0.73 -2.74
C ILE A 175 -18.37 -1.22 -2.56
N ALA A 176 -19.35 -0.35 -2.81
CA ALA A 176 -20.76 -0.69 -2.62
C ALA A 176 -21.32 -1.62 -3.71
N SER A 177 -20.84 -1.48 -4.98
CA SER A 177 -21.35 -2.27 -6.10
C SER A 177 -20.61 -3.58 -6.34
N GLU A 178 -19.28 -3.60 -6.10
CA GLU A 178 -18.42 -4.70 -6.52
C GLU A 178 -17.98 -5.61 -5.36
N LEU A 179 -17.99 -5.10 -4.10
CA LEU A 179 -17.47 -5.87 -2.98
C LEU A 179 -18.60 -6.41 -2.10
N PRO A 180 -18.51 -7.68 -1.67
CA PRO A 180 -19.51 -8.27 -0.79
C PRO A 180 -19.67 -7.47 0.52
N ALA A 181 -20.92 -7.26 0.92
CA ALA A 181 -21.22 -6.59 2.18
C ALA A 181 -20.68 -7.42 3.35
N GLY A 182 -19.97 -6.77 4.27
CA GLY A 182 -19.44 -7.43 5.46
C GLY A 182 -18.04 -8.04 5.31
N GLU A 183 -17.54 -8.24 4.09
CA GLU A 183 -16.15 -8.70 3.91
C GLU A 183 -15.12 -7.61 4.26
N PRO A 184 -13.94 -8.02 4.76
CA PRO A 184 -12.88 -7.09 5.13
C PRO A 184 -12.34 -6.29 3.94
N VAL A 185 -12.22 -4.98 4.11
CA VAL A 185 -11.69 -4.07 3.08
C VAL A 185 -10.56 -3.23 3.67
N LEU A 186 -9.47 -3.09 2.93
CA LEU A 186 -8.36 -2.18 3.20
C LEU A 186 -8.17 -1.24 2.02
N VAL A 187 -8.22 0.06 2.26
CA VAL A 187 -7.89 1.10 1.29
C VAL A 187 -6.71 1.88 1.83
N ALA A 188 -5.55 1.77 1.18
CA ALA A 188 -4.36 2.43 1.66
C ALA A 188 -3.63 3.16 0.53
N GLY A 189 -2.99 4.27 0.87
CA GLY A 189 -2.28 5.06 -0.11
C GLY A 189 -1.99 6.50 0.30
N ASP A 190 -1.53 7.25 -0.69
CA ASP A 190 -1.37 8.70 -0.64
C ASP A 190 -2.67 9.38 -1.10
N PHE A 191 -3.37 9.97 -0.18
CA PHE A 191 -4.65 10.63 -0.45
C PHE A 191 -4.50 12.11 -0.79
N ASN A 192 -3.29 12.68 -0.70
CA ASN A 192 -3.03 14.10 -0.96
C ASN A 192 -3.99 15.05 -0.21
N ASP A 193 -4.53 14.60 0.93
CA ASP A 193 -5.57 15.33 1.66
C ASP A 193 -4.99 16.26 2.73
N TRP A 194 -4.46 17.36 2.27
CA TRP A 194 -3.82 18.40 3.08
C TRP A 194 -4.71 18.97 4.19
N GLY A 195 -6.03 18.93 4.02
CA GLY A 195 -7.03 19.47 4.93
C GLY A 195 -7.73 18.43 5.81
N GLU A 196 -7.35 17.15 5.71
CA GLU A 196 -7.96 16.03 6.44
C GLU A 196 -9.50 15.96 6.29
N ARG A 197 -10.01 16.17 5.05
CA ARG A 197 -11.43 16.23 4.74
C ARG A 197 -12.02 14.93 4.20
N LEU A 198 -11.19 13.94 3.90
CA LEU A 198 -11.63 12.68 3.34
C LEU A 198 -12.23 11.71 4.36
N ASP A 199 -12.00 11.89 5.65
CA ASP A 199 -12.52 10.96 6.67
C ASP A 199 -14.06 10.88 6.62
N HIS A 200 -14.77 11.96 6.32
CA HIS A 200 -16.23 11.97 6.19
C HIS A 200 -16.74 11.15 4.99
N PRO A 201 -16.29 11.37 3.72
CA PRO A 201 -16.73 10.53 2.61
C PRO A 201 -16.25 9.07 2.72
N MET A 202 -15.11 8.79 3.35
CA MET A 202 -14.68 7.42 3.63
C MET A 202 -15.59 6.74 4.65
N ALA A 203 -16.00 7.44 5.70
CA ALA A 203 -16.98 6.92 6.67
C ALA A 203 -18.36 6.65 6.01
N ALA A 204 -18.79 7.50 5.08
CA ALA A 204 -20.00 7.27 4.30
C ALA A 204 -19.90 6.02 3.38
N ALA A 205 -18.69 5.63 2.99
CA ALA A 205 -18.39 4.39 2.26
C ALA A 205 -18.24 3.16 3.19
N GLY A 206 -18.51 3.30 4.48
CA GLY A 206 -18.38 2.22 5.48
C GLY A 206 -16.95 1.94 5.91
N LEU A 207 -16.04 2.89 5.71
CA LEU A 207 -14.62 2.77 6.05
C LEU A 207 -14.26 3.64 7.27
N SER A 208 -13.47 3.12 8.18
CA SER A 208 -12.87 3.87 9.28
C SER A 208 -11.36 4.03 9.06
N ARG A 209 -10.82 5.17 9.47
CA ARG A 209 -9.36 5.41 9.40
C ARG A 209 -8.64 4.62 10.48
N ALA A 210 -7.55 3.94 10.12
CA ALA A 210 -6.66 3.32 11.08
C ALA A 210 -5.90 4.40 11.86
N LEU A 211 -6.27 4.60 13.11
CA LEU A 211 -5.67 5.56 14.03
C LEU A 211 -5.23 4.87 15.31
N SER A 212 -4.13 5.31 15.89
CA SER A 212 -3.73 4.85 17.22
C SER A 212 -4.80 5.20 18.26
N ARG A 213 -5.06 4.29 19.19
CA ARG A 213 -5.94 4.54 20.33
C ARG A 213 -5.39 5.64 21.27
N ASP A 214 -4.07 5.83 21.29
CA ASP A 214 -3.48 6.98 21.98
C ASP A 214 -3.73 8.26 21.16
N THR A 215 -4.63 9.08 21.63
CA THR A 215 -5.03 10.36 20.99
C THR A 215 -3.85 11.32 20.77
N ARG A 216 -2.81 11.26 21.62
CA ARG A 216 -1.58 12.05 21.46
C ARG A 216 -0.77 11.60 20.22
N LEU A 217 -0.99 10.40 19.75
CA LEU A 217 -0.35 9.79 18.58
C LEU A 217 -1.29 9.65 17.38
N ALA A 218 -2.50 10.17 17.45
CA ALA A 218 -3.52 10.03 16.40
C ALA A 218 -3.06 10.64 15.07
N LYS A 219 -2.37 11.79 15.10
CA LYS A 219 -1.78 12.39 13.91
C LYS A 219 -0.36 11.89 13.71
N ARG A 220 -0.15 11.16 12.63
CA ARG A 220 1.14 10.62 12.20
C ARG A 220 1.53 11.24 10.86
N PRO A 221 2.13 12.46 10.85
CA PRO A 221 2.51 13.08 9.59
C PRO A 221 3.61 12.28 8.88
N THR A 222 3.45 12.18 7.55
CA THR A 222 4.30 11.41 6.65
C THR A 222 5.03 12.29 5.63
N PHE A 223 4.54 13.50 5.38
CA PHE A 223 5.08 14.41 4.36
C PHE A 223 5.37 15.81 4.92
N PRO A 224 6.43 16.49 4.45
CA PRO A 224 7.57 15.92 3.72
C PRO A 224 8.48 15.10 4.64
N SER A 225 9.14 14.07 4.12
CA SER A 225 9.86 13.05 4.91
C SER A 225 10.92 13.61 5.87
N ARG A 226 11.53 14.76 5.55
CA ARG A 226 12.58 15.39 6.38
C ARG A 226 12.02 16.18 7.58
N LEU A 227 10.86 16.78 7.40
CA LEU A 227 10.14 17.53 8.42
C LEU A 227 8.63 17.28 8.25
N PRO A 228 8.13 16.11 8.69
CA PRO A 228 6.76 15.73 8.41
C PRO A 228 5.77 16.57 9.22
N VAL A 229 4.86 17.21 8.49
CA VAL A 229 3.81 18.08 9.02
C VAL A 229 2.41 17.71 8.51
N PHE A 230 2.32 16.97 7.39
CA PHE A 230 1.07 16.56 6.78
C PHE A 230 0.89 15.03 6.82
N SER A 231 -0.31 14.56 7.19
CA SER A 231 -0.71 13.15 7.20
C SER A 231 -1.39 12.80 5.88
N LEU A 232 -0.61 12.70 4.78
CA LEU A 232 -1.12 12.42 3.43
C LEU A 232 -1.35 10.94 3.19
N ASP A 233 -0.49 10.09 3.76
CA ASP A 233 -0.54 8.65 3.64
C ASP A 233 -1.43 8.08 4.76
N ARG A 234 -2.41 7.26 4.37
CA ARG A 234 -3.44 6.75 5.29
C ARG A 234 -3.83 5.32 4.96
N ILE A 235 -4.38 4.65 5.94
CA ILE A 235 -5.04 3.34 5.81
C ILE A 235 -6.47 3.51 6.30
N TYR A 236 -7.45 3.18 5.46
CA TYR A 236 -8.86 3.06 5.81
C TYR A 236 -9.25 1.59 5.78
N MET A 237 -10.16 1.18 6.64
CA MET A 237 -10.49 -0.21 6.88
C MET A 237 -11.98 -0.45 7.15
N ARG A 238 -12.46 -1.62 6.77
CA ARG A 238 -13.75 -2.23 7.15
C ARG A 238 -13.47 -3.66 7.60
N GLY A 239 -14.13 -4.12 8.66
CA GLY A 239 -13.95 -5.46 9.21
C GLY A 239 -12.68 -5.64 10.05
N PHE A 240 -11.99 -4.55 10.37
CA PHE A 240 -10.79 -4.56 11.22
C PHE A 240 -10.88 -3.55 12.35
N ARG A 241 -10.14 -3.83 13.42
CA ARG A 241 -9.84 -2.91 14.51
C ARG A 241 -8.36 -2.55 14.46
N CYS A 242 -8.04 -1.26 14.57
CA CYS A 242 -6.66 -0.78 14.64
C CYS A 242 -6.13 -0.89 16.09
N GLU A 243 -5.06 -1.65 16.27
CA GLU A 243 -4.38 -1.82 17.55
C GLU A 243 -3.29 -0.79 17.76
N GLY A 244 -2.65 -0.35 16.67
CA GLY A 244 -1.60 0.66 16.74
C GLY A 244 -1.19 1.16 15.37
N THR A 245 -0.53 2.31 15.35
CA THR A 245 0.04 2.87 14.13
C THR A 245 1.45 3.39 14.35
N MET A 246 2.27 3.36 13.32
CA MET A 246 3.66 3.81 13.35
C MET A 246 4.02 4.54 12.06
N VAL A 247 4.88 5.55 12.18
CA VAL A 247 5.61 6.17 11.07
C VAL A 247 7.09 6.00 11.36
N PRO A 248 7.82 5.14 10.64
CA PRO A 248 9.25 4.99 10.76
C PRO A 248 9.96 6.33 10.51
N ARG A 249 10.94 6.65 11.33
CA ARG A 249 11.64 7.92 11.30
C ARG A 249 13.16 7.71 11.30
N GLY A 250 13.89 8.78 11.00
CA GLY A 250 15.35 8.78 11.00
C GLY A 250 15.95 9.05 9.63
N GLY A 251 17.28 9.27 9.60
CA GLY A 251 17.98 9.74 8.41
C GLY A 251 17.93 8.80 7.20
N GLY A 252 17.79 7.49 7.41
CA GLY A 252 17.58 6.51 6.34
C GLY A 252 16.24 6.77 5.64
N TRP A 253 15.15 6.69 6.37
CA TRP A 253 13.79 6.90 5.87
C TRP A 253 13.61 8.25 5.19
N ALA A 254 14.15 9.32 5.82
CA ALA A 254 14.07 10.67 5.27
C ALA A 254 14.85 10.89 3.97
N ARG A 255 15.65 9.91 3.50
CA ARG A 255 16.41 9.97 2.25
C ARG A 255 15.85 9.12 1.12
N MET A 256 15.06 8.09 1.40
CA MET A 256 14.56 7.14 0.41
C MET A 256 13.45 7.73 -0.47
N SER A 257 12.53 8.48 0.13
CA SER A 257 11.41 9.14 -0.55
C SER A 257 11.15 10.52 0.07
N ASP A 258 10.33 11.34 -0.56
CA ASP A 258 9.78 12.58 0.02
C ASP A 258 8.59 12.33 0.95
N HIS A 259 8.05 11.11 0.98
CA HIS A 259 7.12 10.59 1.98
C HIS A 259 7.83 9.69 2.99
N LEU A 260 7.21 9.50 4.15
CA LEU A 260 7.51 8.42 5.11
C LEU A 260 6.40 7.36 5.02
N PRO A 261 6.72 6.07 5.22
CA PRO A 261 5.70 5.03 5.24
C PRO A 261 4.79 5.19 6.47
N TYR A 262 3.51 4.80 6.30
CA TYR A 262 2.54 4.68 7.39
C TYR A 262 2.21 3.21 7.62
N VAL A 263 2.35 2.74 8.85
CA VAL A 263 2.14 1.34 9.24
C VAL A 263 1.02 1.24 10.26
N ALA A 264 0.16 0.24 10.12
CA ALA A 264 -0.89 -0.10 11.08
C ALA A 264 -0.84 -1.57 11.46
N GLU A 265 -1.06 -1.85 12.74
CA GLU A 265 -1.37 -3.18 13.26
C GLU A 265 -2.88 -3.32 13.36
N LEU A 266 -3.44 -4.27 12.63
CA LEU A 266 -4.87 -4.49 12.50
C LEU A 266 -5.25 -5.86 13.07
N GLU A 267 -6.42 -5.94 13.67
CA GLU A 267 -7.03 -7.19 14.13
C GLU A 267 -8.41 -7.33 13.47
N LEU A 268 -8.72 -8.54 12.97
CA LEU A 268 -10.02 -8.82 12.38
C LEU A 268 -11.13 -8.66 13.44
N SER A 269 -12.22 -7.97 13.10
CA SER A 269 -13.32 -7.63 14.02
C SER A 269 -14.37 -8.73 14.11
#